data_1a9d9ca85cf4731c428aefbd6a632dda
#
_entry.id   1a9d9ca85cf4731c428aefbd6a632dda
#
_cell.length_a   1.000
_cell.length_b   1.000
_cell.length_c   1.000
_cell.angle_alpha   90.00
_cell.angle_beta   90.00
_cell.angle_gamma   90.00
#
_symmetry.space_group_name_H-M   'P 1'
#
loop_
_entity.id
_entity.type
_entity.pdbx_description
1 polymer ?
#
loop_
_entity_poly.entity_id
_entity_poly.type
_entity_poly.pdbx_seq_one_letter_code
_entity_poly.pdbx_strand_id
1 'polypeptide(L)'
;DQQAAASTGTTGTLGRDTLLRTMRTQMRDTLAGQHGAGAFQHLAEIGVGFNQTGQLTFDRSKFTGAVAANPSAIQSLFTDSSTGVFKAVDKLVDSYIASGGFLPSARTRVSDQLSRLANRIDDMTATLAVRRRTLQAQFIAADRAMTTLKGQQSALSSFAKNIDTPL
;
A
#
# COMPACT_ATOMS: atom_id res chain seq x y z
N ASP A 1 7.97 -7.29 15.11
CA ASP A 1 8.40 -5.97 15.62
C ASP A 1 7.49 -4.83 15.19
N GLN A 2 7.03 -4.74 13.93
CA GLN A 2 6.12 -3.71 13.43
C GLN A 2 4.71 -3.79 14.04
N GLN A 3 4.26 -4.98 14.37
CA GLN A 3 2.96 -5.19 15.02
C GLN A 3 3.01 -4.96 16.54
N ALA A 4 4.16 -5.25 17.15
CA ALA A 4 4.41 -4.91 18.55
C ALA A 4 4.45 -3.39 18.78
N ALA A 5 4.98 -2.63 17.81
CA ALA A 5 4.97 -1.17 17.85
C ALA A 5 3.54 -0.57 17.81
N ALA A 6 2.59 -1.25 17.13
CA ALA A 6 1.18 -0.83 17.11
C ALA A 6 0.47 -1.05 18.45
N SER A 7 0.90 -2.04 19.25
CA SER A 7 0.33 -2.30 20.58
C SER A 7 0.82 -1.34 21.65
N THR A 8 1.95 -0.64 21.43
CA THR A 8 2.53 0.35 22.34
C THR A 8 2.18 1.81 21.99
N GLY A 9 1.19 2.03 21.13
CA GLY A 9 0.76 3.36 20.73
C GLY A 9 1.62 4.00 19.61
N THR A 10 2.72 3.39 19.23
CA THR A 10 3.50 3.80 18.06
C THR A 10 2.98 3.08 16.83
N THR A 11 2.30 3.77 15.94
CA THR A 11 1.73 3.19 14.72
C THR A 11 2.87 2.83 13.77
N GLY A 12 3.28 1.57 13.75
CA GLY A 12 4.17 1.03 12.72
C GLY A 12 3.54 1.17 11.31
N THR A 13 4.38 1.27 10.29
CA THR A 13 3.93 1.39 8.89
C THR A 13 2.93 0.31 8.47
N LEU A 14 3.07 -0.92 8.99
CA LEU A 14 2.18 -2.05 8.72
C LEU A 14 0.92 -2.09 9.62
N GLY A 15 0.89 -1.35 10.73
CA GLY A 15 -0.27 -1.32 11.64
C GLY A 15 -1.53 -0.67 11.04
N ARG A 16 -1.38 0.10 9.95
CA ARG A 16 -2.48 0.71 9.19
C ARG A 16 -2.82 -0.06 7.92
N ASP A 17 -2.11 -1.13 7.63
CA ASP A 17 -2.36 -1.91 6.41
C ASP A 17 -3.67 -2.67 6.53
N THR A 18 -4.60 -2.34 5.67
CA THR A 18 -5.92 -2.96 5.61
C THR A 18 -5.83 -4.45 5.32
N LEU A 19 -4.84 -4.88 4.52
CA LEU A 19 -4.64 -6.28 4.17
C LEU A 19 -4.29 -7.11 5.41
N LEU A 20 -3.35 -6.64 6.23
CA LEU A 20 -2.95 -7.35 7.45
C LEU A 20 -4.08 -7.40 8.49
N ARG A 21 -4.86 -6.32 8.60
CA ARG A 21 -6.06 -6.34 9.45
C ARG A 21 -7.10 -7.35 8.97
N THR A 22 -7.37 -7.37 7.69
CA THR A 22 -8.30 -8.32 7.09
C THR A 22 -7.82 -9.75 7.28
N MET A 23 -6.55 -10.03 7.00
CA MET A 23 -5.94 -11.34 7.23
C MET A 23 -6.05 -11.80 8.69
N ARG A 24 -5.74 -10.93 9.65
CA ARG A 24 -5.90 -11.22 11.08
C ARG A 24 -7.33 -11.53 11.46
N THR A 25 -8.29 -10.75 10.96
CA THR A 25 -9.72 -10.96 11.22
C THR A 25 -10.16 -12.28 10.63
N GLN A 26 -9.84 -12.57 9.37
CA GLN A 26 -10.21 -13.82 8.71
C GLN A 26 -9.56 -15.03 9.38
N MET A 27 -8.29 -14.94 9.80
CA MET A 27 -7.62 -16.01 10.55
C MET A 27 -8.35 -16.30 11.86
N ARG A 28 -8.72 -15.25 12.61
CA ARG A 28 -9.48 -15.40 13.84
C ARG A 28 -10.86 -16.03 13.58
N ASP A 29 -11.58 -15.55 12.59
CA ASP A 29 -12.91 -16.01 12.25
C ASP A 29 -12.86 -17.47 11.75
N THR A 30 -11.83 -17.82 10.95
CA THR A 30 -11.59 -19.20 10.53
C THR A 30 -11.33 -20.10 11.74
N LEU A 31 -10.48 -19.72 12.69
CA LEU A 31 -10.17 -20.54 13.87
C LEU A 31 -11.34 -20.60 14.87
N ALA A 32 -12.18 -19.57 14.96
CA ALA A 32 -13.37 -19.55 15.81
C ALA A 32 -14.56 -20.31 15.20
N GLY A 33 -14.48 -20.61 13.92
CA GLY A 33 -15.55 -21.30 13.18
C GLY A 33 -15.76 -22.75 13.59
N GLN A 34 -16.71 -23.39 12.95
CA GLN A 34 -16.99 -24.82 13.12
C GLN A 34 -16.01 -25.65 12.29
N HIS A 35 -15.40 -26.65 12.92
CA HIS A 35 -14.47 -27.59 12.32
C HIS A 35 -14.82 -29.03 12.65
N GLY A 36 -14.64 -29.95 11.72
CA GLY A 36 -14.94 -31.36 11.93
C GLY A 36 -16.46 -31.67 12.03
N ALA A 37 -16.76 -32.93 12.03
CA ALA A 37 -18.13 -33.45 12.21
C ALA A 37 -18.25 -34.38 13.45
N GLY A 38 -17.23 -34.38 14.33
CA GLY A 38 -17.13 -35.25 15.49
C GLY A 38 -17.74 -34.67 16.75
N ALA A 39 -17.35 -35.21 17.89
CA ALA A 39 -17.83 -34.82 19.22
C ALA A 39 -17.35 -33.39 19.59
N PHE A 40 -16.25 -32.91 19.02
CA PHE A 40 -15.78 -31.53 19.13
C PHE A 40 -15.87 -30.86 17.77
N GLN A 41 -16.51 -29.71 17.71
CA GLN A 41 -16.71 -28.95 16.48
C GLN A 41 -16.07 -27.57 16.51
N HIS A 42 -15.73 -27.06 17.70
CA HIS A 42 -15.11 -25.76 17.88
C HIS A 42 -13.85 -25.88 18.73
N LEU A 43 -12.83 -25.12 18.37
CA LEU A 43 -11.59 -25.02 19.16
C LEU A 43 -11.86 -24.58 20.61
N ALA A 44 -12.90 -23.77 20.83
CA ALA A 44 -13.30 -23.33 22.16
C ALA A 44 -13.73 -24.48 23.07
N GLU A 45 -14.23 -25.58 22.53
CA GLU A 45 -14.64 -26.77 23.29
C GLU A 45 -13.44 -27.50 23.88
N ILE A 46 -12.29 -27.42 23.24
CA ILE A 46 -11.03 -27.99 23.69
C ILE A 46 -10.10 -26.98 24.38
N GLY A 47 -10.62 -25.80 24.76
CA GLY A 47 -9.87 -24.80 25.51
C GLY A 47 -9.01 -23.85 24.66
N VAL A 48 -9.12 -23.86 23.34
CA VAL A 48 -8.48 -22.90 22.46
C VAL A 48 -9.48 -21.83 22.04
N GLY A 49 -9.23 -20.58 22.37
CA GLY A 49 -10.19 -19.50 22.09
C GLY A 49 -9.51 -18.16 21.92
N PHE A 50 -10.33 -17.11 21.87
CA PHE A 50 -9.84 -15.73 21.77
C PHE A 50 -10.36 -14.89 22.94
N ASN A 51 -9.50 -14.05 23.50
CA ASN A 51 -9.92 -13.05 24.50
C ASN A 51 -10.60 -11.84 23.82
N GLN A 52 -11.09 -10.92 24.62
CA GLN A 52 -11.74 -9.68 24.14
C GLN A 52 -10.83 -8.79 23.29
N THR A 53 -9.52 -8.91 23.44
CA THR A 53 -8.54 -8.19 22.61
C THR A 53 -8.17 -8.92 21.32
N GLY A 54 -8.78 -10.10 21.08
CA GLY A 54 -8.53 -10.92 19.89
C GLY A 54 -7.20 -11.69 19.93
N GLN A 55 -6.62 -11.88 21.11
CA GLN A 55 -5.44 -12.72 21.31
C GLN A 55 -5.87 -14.17 21.54
N LEU A 56 -5.12 -15.12 20.97
CA LEU A 56 -5.34 -16.54 21.18
C LEU A 56 -5.07 -16.90 22.65
N THR A 57 -5.98 -17.64 23.25
CA THR A 57 -5.88 -18.14 24.62
C THR A 57 -5.94 -19.65 24.62
N PHE A 58 -5.27 -20.27 25.61
CA PHE A 58 -5.24 -21.70 25.76
C PHE A 58 -5.51 -22.11 27.21
N ASP A 59 -6.60 -22.84 27.41
CA ASP A 59 -6.94 -23.49 28.68
C ASP A 59 -6.43 -24.92 28.68
N ARG A 60 -5.31 -25.11 29.39
CA ARG A 60 -4.64 -26.42 29.48
C ARG A 60 -5.51 -27.48 30.17
N SER A 61 -6.26 -27.10 31.19
CA SER A 61 -7.08 -28.02 31.96
C SER A 61 -8.22 -28.57 31.09
N LYS A 62 -8.87 -27.67 30.37
CA LYS A 62 -9.95 -28.01 29.42
C LYS A 62 -9.43 -28.90 28.28
N PHE A 63 -8.24 -28.57 27.74
CA PHE A 63 -7.61 -29.38 26.71
C PHE A 63 -7.28 -30.79 27.19
N THR A 64 -6.65 -30.92 28.37
CA THR A 64 -6.30 -32.23 28.93
C THR A 64 -7.55 -33.08 29.19
N GLY A 65 -8.60 -32.48 29.70
CA GLY A 65 -9.90 -33.16 29.88
C GLY A 65 -10.51 -33.64 28.57
N ALA A 66 -10.48 -32.81 27.54
CA ALA A 66 -10.97 -33.19 26.22
C ALA A 66 -10.15 -34.31 25.58
N VAL A 67 -8.81 -34.30 25.73
CA VAL A 67 -7.94 -35.40 25.26
C VAL A 67 -8.24 -36.69 25.98
N ALA A 68 -8.43 -36.65 27.31
CA ALA A 68 -8.76 -37.83 28.09
C ALA A 68 -10.14 -38.42 27.73
N ALA A 69 -11.10 -37.53 27.41
CA ALA A 69 -12.45 -37.97 27.07
C ALA A 69 -12.55 -38.58 25.65
N ASN A 70 -11.93 -37.96 24.65
CA ASN A 70 -12.03 -38.45 23.26
C ASN A 70 -10.84 -37.97 22.41
N PRO A 71 -9.70 -38.67 22.44
CA PRO A 71 -8.51 -38.30 21.69
C PRO A 71 -8.71 -38.33 20.16
N SER A 72 -9.52 -39.29 19.66
CA SER A 72 -9.78 -39.40 18.23
C SER A 72 -10.64 -38.25 17.70
N ALA A 73 -11.58 -37.73 18.51
CA ALA A 73 -12.37 -36.56 18.12
C ALA A 73 -11.48 -35.29 18.02
N ILE A 74 -10.47 -35.15 18.90
CA ILE A 74 -9.49 -34.06 18.80
C ILE A 74 -8.66 -34.22 17.53
N GLN A 75 -8.16 -35.41 17.26
CA GLN A 75 -7.42 -35.66 16.03
C GLN A 75 -8.25 -35.28 14.81
N SER A 76 -9.51 -35.72 14.73
CA SER A 76 -10.42 -35.39 13.62
C SER A 76 -10.67 -33.87 13.52
N LEU A 77 -10.86 -33.17 14.64
CA LEU A 77 -11.04 -31.71 14.65
C LEU A 77 -9.89 -30.98 13.93
N PHE A 78 -8.66 -31.44 14.10
CA PHE A 78 -7.50 -30.80 13.47
C PHE A 78 -7.19 -31.34 12.08
N THR A 79 -7.30 -32.67 11.85
CA THR A 79 -6.73 -33.32 10.67
C THR A 79 -7.77 -33.80 9.65
N ASP A 80 -9.06 -33.61 9.89
CA ASP A 80 -10.06 -33.94 8.89
C ASP A 80 -9.78 -33.27 7.55
N SER A 81 -9.78 -34.05 6.48
CA SER A 81 -9.33 -33.61 5.15
C SER A 81 -10.26 -32.57 4.49
N SER A 82 -11.50 -32.46 4.95
CA SER A 82 -12.51 -31.57 4.40
C SER A 82 -12.83 -30.37 5.31
N THR A 83 -12.97 -30.64 6.60
CA THR A 83 -13.49 -29.69 7.60
C THR A 83 -12.53 -29.41 8.76
N GLY A 84 -11.38 -30.10 8.83
CA GLY A 84 -10.42 -29.91 9.91
C GLY A 84 -9.80 -28.53 9.94
N VAL A 85 -9.36 -28.11 11.12
CA VAL A 85 -8.73 -26.80 11.36
C VAL A 85 -7.56 -26.56 10.42
N PHE A 86 -6.67 -27.55 10.24
CA PHE A 86 -5.52 -27.41 9.36
C PHE A 86 -5.95 -27.18 7.91
N LYS A 87 -7.00 -27.85 7.45
CA LYS A 87 -7.53 -27.65 6.09
C LYS A 87 -8.18 -26.29 5.92
N ALA A 88 -8.86 -25.78 6.93
CA ALA A 88 -9.44 -24.44 6.91
C ALA A 88 -8.35 -23.35 6.86
N VAL A 89 -7.29 -23.52 7.64
CA VAL A 89 -6.14 -22.61 7.63
C VAL A 89 -5.40 -22.67 6.29
N ASP A 90 -5.17 -23.89 5.75
CA ASP A 90 -4.56 -24.10 4.44
C ASP A 90 -5.31 -23.34 3.33
N LYS A 91 -6.61 -23.52 3.24
CA LYS A 91 -7.46 -22.78 2.29
C LYS A 91 -7.36 -21.27 2.46
N LEU A 92 -7.32 -20.80 3.72
CA LEU A 92 -7.17 -19.37 3.98
C LEU A 92 -5.82 -18.86 3.50
N VAL A 93 -4.73 -19.55 3.83
CA VAL A 93 -3.37 -19.18 3.39
C VAL A 93 -3.30 -19.18 1.87
N ASP A 94 -3.81 -20.21 1.21
CA ASP A 94 -3.86 -20.31 -0.24
C ASP A 94 -4.59 -19.12 -0.88
N SER A 95 -5.68 -18.65 -0.28
CA SER A 95 -6.40 -17.46 -0.79
C SER A 95 -5.54 -16.19 -0.80
N TYR A 96 -4.50 -16.13 0.04
CA TYR A 96 -3.58 -15.00 0.10
C TYR A 96 -2.38 -15.15 -0.83
N ILE A 97 -1.82 -16.37 -0.97
CA ILE A 97 -0.55 -16.60 -1.67
C ILE A 97 -0.69 -17.16 -3.09
N ALA A 98 -1.82 -17.81 -3.40
CA ALA A 98 -2.05 -18.40 -4.72
C ALA A 98 -1.95 -17.35 -5.85
N SER A 99 -1.67 -17.80 -7.03
CA SER A 99 -1.66 -16.97 -8.24
C SER A 99 -3.03 -16.31 -8.44
N GLY A 100 -3.12 -15.01 -8.33
CA GLY A 100 -4.38 -14.27 -8.28
C GLY A 100 -4.94 -14.03 -6.87
N GLY A 101 -4.29 -14.53 -5.83
CA GLY A 101 -4.62 -14.26 -4.42
C GLY A 101 -4.37 -12.80 -4.03
N PHE A 102 -4.66 -12.48 -2.78
CA PHE A 102 -4.58 -11.10 -2.29
C PHE A 102 -3.17 -10.49 -2.38
N LEU A 103 -2.12 -11.26 -2.05
CA LEU A 103 -0.74 -10.75 -2.05
C LEU A 103 -0.21 -10.48 -3.47
N PRO A 104 -0.29 -11.43 -4.43
CA PRO A 104 0.08 -11.15 -5.82
C PRO A 104 -0.71 -9.98 -6.42
N SER A 105 -2.01 -9.92 -6.18
CA SER A 105 -2.86 -8.82 -6.67
C SER A 105 -2.47 -7.47 -6.06
N ALA A 106 -2.13 -7.41 -4.77
CA ALA A 106 -1.64 -6.20 -4.13
C ALA A 106 -0.31 -5.75 -4.73
N ARG A 107 0.61 -6.69 -4.96
CA ARG A 107 1.91 -6.42 -5.61
C ARG A 107 1.73 -5.86 -7.02
N THR A 108 0.85 -6.47 -7.82
CA THR A 108 0.55 -5.99 -9.17
C THR A 108 0.00 -4.56 -9.14
N ARG A 109 -0.96 -4.27 -8.26
CA ARG A 109 -1.50 -2.91 -8.12
C ARG A 109 -0.43 -1.86 -7.78
N VAL A 110 0.49 -2.20 -6.85
CA VAL A 110 1.60 -1.30 -6.49
C VAL A 110 2.55 -1.11 -7.67
N SER A 111 2.91 -2.18 -8.39
CA SER A 111 3.74 -2.11 -9.59
C SER A 111 3.12 -1.22 -10.67
N ASP A 112 1.83 -1.38 -10.94
CA ASP A 112 1.10 -0.56 -11.90
C ASP A 112 1.05 0.92 -11.48
N GLN A 113 0.90 1.17 -10.17
CA GLN A 113 0.92 2.51 -9.61
C GLN A 113 2.29 3.19 -9.79
N LEU A 114 3.36 2.45 -9.53
CA LEU A 114 4.74 2.93 -9.75
C LEU A 114 4.99 3.24 -11.23
N SER A 115 4.55 2.36 -12.15
CA SER A 115 4.68 2.56 -13.59
C SER A 115 3.93 3.82 -14.06
N ARG A 116 2.69 4.01 -13.59
CA ARG A 116 1.92 5.23 -13.90
C ARG A 116 2.59 6.49 -13.36
N LEU A 117 3.20 6.41 -12.17
CA LEU A 117 3.91 7.54 -11.56
C LEU A 117 5.18 7.88 -12.35
N ALA A 118 5.94 6.86 -12.78
CA ALA A 118 7.12 7.04 -13.62
C ALA A 118 6.76 7.73 -14.95
N ASN A 119 5.76 7.23 -15.66
CA ASN A 119 5.29 7.84 -16.91
C ASN A 119 4.87 9.30 -16.70
N ARG A 120 4.17 9.60 -15.59
CA ARG A 120 3.77 10.98 -15.27
C ARG A 120 4.97 11.89 -15.01
N ILE A 121 6.02 11.39 -14.38
CA ILE A 121 7.29 12.14 -14.16
C ILE A 121 7.93 12.44 -15.50
N ASP A 122 8.00 11.47 -16.42
CA ASP A 122 8.56 11.65 -17.75
C ASP A 122 7.77 12.70 -18.56
N ASP A 123 6.44 12.63 -18.56
CA ASP A 123 5.58 13.61 -19.22
C ASP A 123 5.76 15.04 -18.64
N MET A 124 5.85 15.15 -17.32
CA MET A 124 6.11 16.43 -16.67
C MET A 124 7.49 16.98 -17.03
N THR A 125 8.50 16.12 -17.08
CA THR A 125 9.87 16.49 -17.46
C THR A 125 9.91 16.98 -18.92
N ALA A 126 9.25 16.28 -19.83
CA ALA A 126 9.13 16.71 -21.22
C ALA A 126 8.40 18.06 -21.34
N THR A 127 7.31 18.24 -20.60
CA THR A 127 6.56 19.51 -20.56
C THR A 127 7.42 20.65 -20.04
N LEU A 128 8.20 20.43 -18.99
CA LEU A 128 9.13 21.44 -18.46
C LEU A 128 10.23 21.79 -19.45
N ALA A 129 10.75 20.80 -20.18
CA ALA A 129 11.76 21.06 -21.22
C ALA A 129 11.20 21.95 -22.36
N VAL A 130 9.96 21.69 -22.80
CA VAL A 130 9.28 22.53 -23.79
C VAL A 130 9.07 23.95 -23.26
N ARG A 131 8.53 24.11 -22.05
CA ARG A 131 8.31 25.41 -21.42
C ARG A 131 9.61 26.21 -21.29
N ARG A 132 10.69 25.54 -20.87
CA ARG A 132 12.03 26.17 -20.77
C ARG A 132 12.48 26.70 -22.13
N ARG A 133 12.36 25.92 -23.21
CA ARG A 133 12.71 26.36 -24.57
C ARG A 133 11.88 27.56 -25.01
N THR A 134 10.57 27.52 -24.76
CA THR A 134 9.67 28.62 -25.10
C THR A 134 10.05 29.91 -24.37
N LEU A 135 10.30 29.84 -23.05
CA LEU A 135 10.74 30.98 -22.26
C LEU A 135 12.09 31.52 -22.73
N GLN A 136 13.03 30.66 -23.06
CA GLN A 136 14.33 31.08 -23.61
C GLN A 136 14.16 31.82 -24.96
N ALA A 137 13.29 31.31 -25.84
CA ALA A 137 13.00 31.96 -27.12
C ALA A 137 12.33 33.32 -26.91
N GLN A 138 11.38 33.43 -25.99
CA GLN A 138 10.74 34.69 -25.63
C GLN A 138 11.71 35.70 -25.06
N PHE A 139 12.62 35.25 -24.18
CA PHE A 139 13.64 36.11 -23.60
C PHE A 139 14.60 36.66 -24.67
N ILE A 140 15.07 35.80 -25.58
CA ILE A 140 15.92 36.21 -26.72
C ILE A 140 15.18 37.20 -27.63
N ALA A 141 13.90 36.98 -27.90
CA ALA A 141 13.08 37.87 -28.72
C ALA A 141 12.91 39.25 -28.03
N ALA A 142 12.67 39.28 -26.74
CA ALA A 142 12.55 40.49 -25.94
C ALA A 142 13.88 41.28 -25.90
N ASP A 143 15.01 40.57 -25.71
CA ASP A 143 16.33 41.20 -25.71
C ASP A 143 16.66 41.84 -27.07
N ARG A 144 16.35 41.16 -28.18
CA ARG A 144 16.48 41.70 -29.54
C ARG A 144 15.61 42.93 -29.74
N ALA A 145 14.37 42.92 -29.29
CA ALA A 145 13.44 44.07 -29.38
C ALA A 145 13.98 45.26 -28.59
N MET A 146 14.50 45.03 -27.36
CA MET A 146 15.14 46.06 -26.53
C MET A 146 16.38 46.66 -27.21
N THR A 147 17.22 45.82 -27.83
CA THR A 147 18.40 46.27 -28.58
C THR A 147 18.00 47.14 -29.77
N THR A 148 16.99 46.74 -30.52
CA THR A 148 16.45 47.51 -31.64
C THR A 148 15.89 48.86 -31.19
N LEU A 149 15.11 48.91 -30.10
CA LEU A 149 14.58 50.12 -29.52
C LEU A 149 15.68 51.08 -29.03
N LYS A 150 16.71 50.56 -28.39
CA LYS A 150 17.90 51.34 -28.01
C LYS A 150 18.61 51.97 -29.24
N GLY A 151 18.75 51.18 -30.30
CA GLY A 151 19.30 51.67 -31.57
C GLY A 151 18.45 52.84 -32.18
N GLN A 152 17.14 52.67 -32.19
CA GLN A 152 16.22 53.72 -32.67
C GLN A 152 16.28 54.97 -31.79
N GLN A 153 16.33 54.83 -30.47
CA GLN A 153 16.47 55.92 -29.52
C GLN A 153 17.78 56.67 -29.76
N SER A 154 18.90 55.97 -29.97
CA SER A 154 20.20 56.60 -30.26
C SER A 154 20.17 57.35 -31.60
N ALA A 155 19.55 56.80 -32.65
CA ALA A 155 19.38 57.46 -33.94
C ALA A 155 18.53 58.73 -33.82
N LEU A 156 17.43 58.68 -33.05
CA LEU A 156 16.57 59.83 -32.81
C LEU A 156 17.30 60.94 -32.03
N SER A 157 18.08 60.54 -31.02
CA SER A 157 18.93 61.49 -30.25
C SER A 157 19.98 62.16 -31.11
N SER A 158 20.58 61.44 -32.04
CA SER A 158 21.56 61.99 -32.98
C SER A 158 20.89 62.96 -33.99
N PHE A 159 19.70 62.62 -34.47
CA PHE A 159 18.93 63.48 -35.35
C PHE A 159 18.52 64.78 -34.64
N ALA A 160 18.03 64.69 -33.42
CA ALA A 160 17.67 65.88 -32.63
C ALA A 160 18.86 66.81 -32.40
N LYS A 161 20.06 66.30 -32.12
CA LYS A 161 21.28 67.11 -31.98
C LYS A 161 21.71 67.79 -33.26
N ASN A 162 21.45 67.17 -34.43
CA ASN A 162 21.79 67.78 -35.72
C ASN A 162 20.83 68.92 -36.13
N ILE A 163 19.60 68.96 -35.60
CA ILE A 163 18.64 70.03 -35.86
C ILE A 163 18.91 71.24 -34.96
N ASP A 164 19.53 71.05 -33.81
CA ASP A 164 19.77 72.06 -32.79
C ASP A 164 21.15 72.78 -32.98
N THR A 165 21.87 72.52 -34.09
CA THR A 165 23.09 73.23 -34.45
C THR A 165 22.76 74.33 -35.44
N PRO A 166 22.70 75.60 -35.02
CA PRO A 166 22.50 76.74 -35.97
C PRO A 166 23.72 76.87 -36.87
N LEU A 167 23.53 77.22 -38.16
CA LEU A 167 24.52 77.57 -39.16
C LEU A 167 25.36 78.78 -38.76
#